data_ea43882e82a05567963c66e925662aac
#
_entry.id   ea43882e82a05567963c66e925662aac
#
_cell.length_a   1.000
_cell.length_b   1.000
_cell.length_c   1.000
_cell.angle_alpha   90.00
_cell.angle_beta   90.00
_cell.angle_gamma   90.00
#
_symmetry.space_group_name_H-M   'P 1'
#
loop_
_entity.id
_entity.type
_entity.pdbx_description
1 polymer ?
#
loop_
_entity_poly.entity_id
_entity_poly.type
_entity_poly.pdbx_seq_one_letter_code
_entity_poly.pdbx_strand_id
1 'polypeptide(L)'
;MIAIIGILIALLLPAVQAAREAARRMQCANNLKQLGLACHTMNDAKKYLPSACRSPDFATNVDNWGKRGRIGWAASILPYVEQTARYDSLVEASKIDALGIYPYTTARTVDYDGRTYDNPYADNINCLACPSEQVKAPINGVIGVISYRINTGDESFNNMESLGNREGCLRRGIAGRGDEFKGELSTIVDGTSNTAFFSEAAITPGLGSPIKSVKGGVGAVSSGDIYRSPLSRIEEARALKVGSELSAYNNSRHGSRWADAYMIYTGMTFIMPPNGVSVSQTQDEHVLCTASSYHTGGVQVGFGDGSVHFVSDTVNCMVNNYNDLVTQNVDSFGNSGKSYFGVWGAIGTRNGGESTGAGSL
;
A
#
# COMPACT_ATOMS: atom_id res chain seq x y z
N MET A 1 45.47 -26.86 -8.25
CA MET A 1 44.28 -26.64 -9.07
C MET A 1 43.01 -26.40 -8.24
N ILE A 2 42.63 -27.28 -7.32
CA ILE A 2 41.44 -27.13 -6.47
C ILE A 2 41.44 -25.83 -5.66
N ALA A 3 42.58 -25.41 -5.09
CA ALA A 3 42.70 -24.19 -4.31
C ALA A 3 42.39 -22.89 -5.14
N ILE A 4 42.83 -22.85 -6.38
CA ILE A 4 42.55 -21.70 -7.28
C ILE A 4 41.06 -21.62 -7.60
N ILE A 5 40.41 -22.74 -7.89
CA ILE A 5 38.97 -22.81 -8.13
C ILE A 5 38.19 -22.39 -6.88
N GLY A 6 38.63 -22.82 -5.68
CA GLY A 6 38.03 -22.42 -4.41
C GLY A 6 38.08 -20.90 -4.18
N ILE A 7 39.24 -20.28 -4.45
CA ILE A 7 39.40 -18.82 -4.32
C ILE A 7 38.51 -18.08 -5.33
N LEU A 8 38.44 -18.52 -6.58
CA LEU A 8 37.58 -17.90 -7.60
C LEU A 8 36.10 -17.97 -7.23
N ILE A 9 35.62 -19.12 -6.74
CA ILE A 9 34.23 -19.29 -6.29
C ILE A 9 33.96 -18.38 -5.08
N ALA A 10 34.85 -18.32 -4.12
CA ALA A 10 34.70 -17.50 -2.92
C ALA A 10 34.60 -15.99 -3.23
N LEU A 11 35.27 -15.52 -4.26
CA LEU A 11 35.19 -14.12 -4.71
C LEU A 11 33.98 -13.88 -5.63
N LEU A 12 33.62 -14.82 -6.48
CA LEU A 12 32.51 -14.65 -7.43
C LEU A 12 31.13 -14.76 -6.78
N LEU A 13 30.96 -15.62 -5.77
CA LEU A 13 29.65 -15.85 -5.16
C LEU A 13 29.03 -14.59 -4.53
N PRO A 14 29.76 -13.79 -3.71
CA PRO A 14 29.23 -12.52 -3.19
C PRO A 14 28.90 -11.51 -4.29
N ALA A 15 29.77 -11.41 -5.32
CA ALA A 15 29.57 -10.48 -6.41
C ALA A 15 28.31 -10.81 -7.24
N VAL A 16 28.09 -12.08 -7.54
CA VAL A 16 26.88 -12.55 -8.26
C VAL A 16 25.62 -12.28 -7.43
N GLN A 17 25.63 -12.50 -6.13
CA GLN A 17 24.48 -12.20 -5.27
C GLN A 17 24.19 -10.71 -5.21
N ALA A 18 25.20 -9.87 -5.11
CA ALA A 18 25.04 -8.41 -5.14
C ALA A 18 24.47 -7.93 -6.50
N ALA A 19 24.97 -8.46 -7.61
CA ALA A 19 24.47 -8.14 -8.94
C ALA A 19 22.99 -8.57 -9.12
N ARG A 20 22.62 -9.76 -8.64
CA ARG A 20 21.24 -10.23 -8.68
C ARG A 20 20.29 -9.34 -7.86
N GLU A 21 20.73 -8.91 -6.68
CA GLU A 21 19.91 -8.02 -5.85
C GLU A 21 19.77 -6.64 -6.47
N ALA A 22 20.83 -6.09 -7.04
CA ALA A 22 20.77 -4.83 -7.80
C ALA A 22 19.80 -4.93 -8.98
N ALA A 23 19.80 -6.04 -9.72
CA ALA A 23 18.86 -6.29 -10.81
C ALA A 23 17.40 -6.36 -10.33
N ARG A 24 17.14 -7.08 -9.23
CA ARG A 24 15.79 -7.12 -8.62
C ARG A 24 15.31 -5.75 -8.17
N ARG A 25 16.21 -4.97 -7.53
CA ARG A 25 15.90 -3.60 -7.10
C ARG A 25 15.58 -2.68 -8.29
N MET A 26 16.31 -2.78 -9.39
CA MET A 26 15.99 -2.04 -10.62
C MET A 26 14.63 -2.46 -11.20
N GLN A 27 14.29 -3.72 -11.16
CA GLN A 27 12.99 -4.20 -11.65
C GLN A 27 11.85 -3.68 -10.77
N CYS A 28 11.99 -3.66 -9.43
CA CYS A 28 11.00 -3.07 -8.53
C CYS A 28 10.81 -1.57 -8.81
N ALA A 29 11.91 -0.83 -9.05
CA ALA A 29 11.84 0.57 -9.43
C ALA A 29 11.13 0.78 -10.79
N ASN A 30 11.37 -0.10 -11.77
CA ASN A 30 10.68 -0.03 -13.07
C ASN A 30 9.18 -0.33 -12.93
N ASN A 31 8.78 -1.26 -12.07
CA ASN A 31 7.36 -1.50 -11.78
C ASN A 31 6.70 -0.24 -11.21
N LEU A 32 7.34 0.43 -10.25
CA LEU A 32 6.82 1.70 -9.69
C LEU A 32 6.72 2.80 -10.75
N LYS A 33 7.68 2.89 -11.69
CA LYS A 33 7.59 3.81 -12.83
C LYS A 33 6.38 3.50 -13.73
N GLN A 34 6.13 2.23 -14.01
CA GLN A 34 4.96 1.81 -14.79
C GLN A 34 3.66 2.17 -14.07
N LEU A 35 3.58 1.99 -12.75
CA LEU A 35 2.41 2.39 -11.96
C LEU A 35 2.22 3.91 -11.96
N GLY A 36 3.30 4.70 -11.84
CA GLY A 36 3.25 6.15 -11.97
C GLY A 36 2.73 6.59 -13.35
N LEU A 37 3.26 6.02 -14.43
CA LEU A 37 2.81 6.29 -15.80
C LEU A 37 1.33 5.91 -16.00
N ALA A 38 0.90 4.79 -15.44
CA ALA A 38 -0.50 4.36 -15.48
C ALA A 38 -1.44 5.38 -14.80
N CYS A 39 -1.01 5.97 -13.67
CA CYS A 39 -1.77 7.05 -13.02
C CYS A 39 -1.89 8.29 -13.89
N HIS A 40 -0.81 8.71 -14.56
CA HIS A 40 -0.86 9.84 -15.50
C HIS A 40 -1.82 9.56 -16.65
N THR A 41 -1.68 8.39 -17.29
CA THR A 41 -2.53 7.99 -18.41
C THR A 41 -4.01 7.91 -17.99
N MET A 42 -4.28 7.39 -16.80
CA MET A 42 -5.64 7.38 -16.24
C MET A 42 -6.16 8.79 -15.97
N ASN A 43 -5.34 9.67 -15.36
CA ASN A 43 -5.73 11.05 -15.12
C ASN A 43 -6.01 11.81 -16.43
N ASP A 44 -5.24 11.56 -17.47
CA ASP A 44 -5.47 12.17 -18.79
C ASP A 44 -6.79 11.70 -19.41
N ALA A 45 -7.10 10.42 -19.30
CA ALA A 45 -8.30 9.81 -19.86
C ALA A 45 -9.57 10.11 -19.05
N LYS A 46 -9.48 10.03 -17.71
CA LYS A 46 -10.64 10.07 -16.80
C LYS A 46 -10.75 11.35 -15.97
N LYS A 47 -9.70 12.17 -15.96
CA LYS A 47 -9.58 13.41 -15.16
C LYS A 47 -9.61 13.18 -13.65
N TYR A 48 -9.18 12.01 -13.21
CA TYR A 48 -8.92 11.72 -11.80
C TYR A 48 -7.84 10.64 -11.63
N LEU A 49 -7.21 10.65 -10.46
CA LEU A 49 -6.23 9.66 -10.02
C LEU A 49 -6.93 8.41 -9.45
N PRO A 50 -6.26 7.26 -9.41
CA PRO A 50 -6.82 6.04 -8.83
C PRO A 50 -7.25 6.25 -7.36
N SER A 51 -8.44 5.76 -7.02
CA SER A 51 -8.98 5.88 -5.67
C SER A 51 -8.57 4.71 -4.78
N ALA A 52 -8.24 4.96 -3.51
CA ALA A 52 -7.89 3.90 -2.58
C ALA A 52 -9.03 2.88 -2.40
N CYS A 53 -10.26 3.36 -2.29
CA CYS A 53 -11.46 2.54 -2.20
C CYS A 53 -12.63 3.16 -2.96
N ARG A 54 -13.70 2.41 -3.17
CA ARG A 54 -14.91 2.86 -3.89
C ARG A 54 -14.61 3.57 -5.21
N SER A 55 -13.77 2.91 -6.02
CA SER A 55 -13.41 3.47 -7.31
C SER A 55 -14.65 3.79 -8.14
N PRO A 56 -14.74 5.00 -8.76
CA PRO A 56 -15.86 5.38 -9.61
C PRO A 56 -16.08 4.44 -10.79
N ASP A 57 -15.05 3.70 -11.20
CA ASP A 57 -15.12 2.75 -12.31
C ASP A 57 -16.03 1.56 -12.04
N PHE A 58 -16.20 1.21 -10.77
CA PHE A 58 -16.96 0.04 -10.32
C PHE A 58 -18.21 0.41 -9.51
N ALA A 59 -18.42 1.69 -9.25
CA ALA A 59 -19.50 2.19 -8.42
C ALA A 59 -20.78 2.39 -9.25
N THR A 60 -21.65 1.38 -9.24
CA THR A 60 -23.05 1.60 -9.63
C THR A 60 -23.94 1.08 -8.51
N ASN A 61 -24.61 1.99 -7.79
CA ASN A 61 -25.61 1.72 -6.71
C ASN A 61 -25.15 0.86 -5.52
N VAL A 62 -24.94 1.46 -4.52
CA VAL A 62 -23.97 1.65 -3.64
C VAL A 62 -24.05 1.27 -2.13
N ASP A 63 -25.01 0.52 -1.64
CA ASP A 63 -25.09 0.27 -0.20
C ASP A 63 -24.45 -1.05 0.25
N ASN A 64 -23.73 -1.74 -0.63
CA ASN A 64 -23.16 -3.04 -0.34
C ASN A 64 -21.64 -3.02 -0.27
N TRP A 65 -21.10 -2.75 0.91
CA TRP A 65 -19.68 -2.86 1.25
C TRP A 65 -19.04 -4.15 0.80
N GLY A 66 -19.81 -5.21 0.78
CA GLY A 66 -19.31 -6.52 0.44
C GLY A 66 -18.72 -6.66 -0.95
N LYS A 67 -19.13 -5.84 -1.93
CA LYS A 67 -18.81 -6.11 -3.34
C LYS A 67 -18.02 -5.00 -4.01
N ARG A 68 -18.59 -3.82 -4.12
CA ARG A 68 -18.06 -2.75 -4.98
C ARG A 68 -17.24 -1.73 -4.21
N GLY A 69 -17.58 -1.49 -2.96
CA GLY A 69 -16.82 -0.62 -2.08
C GLY A 69 -15.41 -1.12 -1.81
N ARG A 70 -15.14 -2.41 -2.02
CA ARG A 70 -13.84 -3.05 -1.78
C ARG A 70 -12.95 -3.14 -3.01
N ILE A 71 -13.32 -2.60 -4.15
CA ILE A 71 -12.45 -2.57 -5.32
C ILE A 71 -11.64 -1.26 -5.29
N GLY A 72 -10.33 -1.40 -5.21
CA GLY A 72 -9.40 -0.28 -5.02
C GLY A 72 -8.63 0.10 -6.28
N TRP A 73 -7.64 0.94 -6.09
CA TRP A 73 -6.82 1.58 -7.10
C TRP A 73 -6.19 0.62 -8.10
N ALA A 74 -5.71 -0.54 -7.63
CA ALA A 74 -5.00 -1.49 -8.48
C ALA A 74 -5.88 -2.07 -9.59
N ALA A 75 -7.19 -2.19 -9.34
CA ALA A 75 -8.15 -2.59 -10.36
C ALA A 75 -8.39 -1.49 -11.39
N SER A 76 -8.44 -0.23 -10.96
CA SER A 76 -8.70 0.93 -11.84
C SER A 76 -7.59 1.20 -12.84
N ILE A 77 -6.35 0.86 -12.51
CA ILE A 77 -5.19 1.10 -13.39
C ILE A 77 -4.94 -0.04 -14.38
N LEU A 78 -5.64 -1.18 -14.30
CA LEU A 78 -5.41 -2.35 -15.15
C LEU A 78 -5.38 -2.05 -16.65
N PRO A 79 -6.30 -1.22 -17.22
CA PRO A 79 -6.25 -0.87 -18.64
C PRO A 79 -4.97 -0.19 -19.06
N TYR A 80 -4.30 0.50 -18.12
CA TYR A 80 -3.10 1.31 -18.36
C TYR A 80 -1.79 0.56 -18.08
N VAL A 81 -1.88 -0.71 -17.66
CA VAL A 81 -0.75 -1.64 -17.44
C VAL A 81 -0.93 -2.93 -18.25
N GLU A 82 -1.52 -2.84 -19.42
CA GLU A 82 -1.72 -3.95 -20.38
C GLU A 82 -2.58 -5.11 -19.85
N GLN A 83 -3.50 -4.82 -18.91
CA GLN A 83 -4.39 -5.81 -18.29
C GLN A 83 -5.88 -5.52 -18.60
N THR A 84 -6.18 -5.04 -19.81
CA THR A 84 -7.55 -4.65 -20.22
C THR A 84 -8.54 -5.81 -20.12
N ALA A 85 -8.15 -7.02 -20.56
CA ALA A 85 -9.04 -8.18 -20.50
C ALA A 85 -9.45 -8.51 -19.06
N ARG A 86 -8.52 -8.37 -18.09
CA ARG A 86 -8.82 -8.56 -16.66
C ARG A 86 -9.72 -7.47 -16.11
N TYR A 87 -9.50 -6.23 -16.54
CA TYR A 87 -10.38 -5.12 -16.18
C TYR A 87 -11.81 -5.35 -16.68
N ASP A 88 -11.98 -5.76 -17.93
CA ASP A 88 -13.30 -6.05 -18.50
C ASP A 88 -14.02 -7.16 -17.74
N SER A 89 -13.29 -8.22 -17.35
CA SER A 89 -13.83 -9.30 -16.51
C SER A 89 -14.26 -8.79 -15.12
N LEU A 90 -13.51 -7.86 -14.52
CA LEU A 90 -13.89 -7.21 -13.26
C LEU A 90 -15.15 -6.38 -13.40
N VAL A 91 -15.24 -5.59 -14.46
CA VAL A 91 -16.44 -4.77 -14.76
C VAL A 91 -17.65 -5.66 -14.99
N GLU A 92 -17.52 -6.76 -15.73
CA GLU A 92 -18.59 -7.71 -15.94
C GLU A 92 -19.04 -8.36 -14.61
N ALA A 93 -18.11 -8.90 -13.84
CA ALA A 93 -18.39 -9.49 -12.54
C ALA A 93 -19.03 -8.51 -11.56
N SER A 94 -18.65 -7.22 -11.62
CA SER A 94 -19.21 -6.19 -10.77
C SER A 94 -20.66 -5.84 -11.07
N LYS A 95 -21.15 -6.10 -12.27
CA LYS A 95 -22.56 -5.83 -12.69
C LYS A 95 -23.54 -6.86 -12.14
N ILE A 96 -23.04 -8.05 -11.78
CA ILE A 96 -23.89 -9.17 -11.34
C ILE A 96 -23.78 -9.31 -9.83
N ASP A 97 -24.72 -8.70 -9.11
CA ASP A 97 -24.70 -8.71 -7.63
C ASP A 97 -24.77 -10.10 -7.02
N ALA A 98 -25.58 -10.97 -7.62
CA ALA A 98 -25.79 -12.33 -7.13
C ALA A 98 -24.62 -13.29 -7.42
N LEU A 99 -23.65 -12.89 -8.26
CA LEU A 99 -22.49 -13.71 -8.62
C LEU A 99 -21.60 -14.04 -7.39
N GLY A 100 -21.55 -13.15 -6.40
CA GLY A 100 -20.82 -13.41 -5.16
C GLY A 100 -19.28 -13.45 -5.31
N ILE A 101 -18.72 -12.93 -6.39
CA ILE A 101 -17.27 -12.82 -6.58
C ILE A 101 -16.76 -11.53 -5.93
N TYR A 102 -15.85 -11.68 -4.97
CA TYR A 102 -15.27 -10.59 -4.20
C TYR A 102 -13.73 -10.62 -4.28
N PRO A 103 -13.02 -9.53 -3.95
CA PRO A 103 -11.55 -9.53 -3.90
C PRO A 103 -10.94 -10.57 -2.96
N TYR A 104 -11.74 -11.20 -2.11
CA TYR A 104 -11.34 -12.26 -1.19
C TYR A 104 -11.89 -13.65 -1.55
N THR A 105 -12.55 -13.81 -2.67
CA THR A 105 -13.10 -15.09 -3.13
C THR A 105 -11.97 -16.07 -3.45
N THR A 106 -11.98 -17.22 -2.79
CA THR A 106 -10.95 -18.25 -2.93
C THR A 106 -11.25 -19.31 -4.00
N ALA A 107 -12.43 -19.27 -4.61
CA ALA A 107 -12.76 -20.11 -5.74
C ALA A 107 -12.17 -19.53 -7.03
N ARG A 108 -11.65 -20.39 -7.94
CA ARG A 108 -11.16 -19.95 -9.26
C ARG A 108 -12.29 -19.62 -10.21
N THR A 109 -13.40 -20.29 -10.06
CA THR A 109 -14.60 -20.10 -10.87
C THR A 109 -15.82 -20.08 -9.96
N VAL A 110 -16.87 -19.39 -10.41
CA VAL A 110 -18.16 -19.35 -9.75
C VAL A 110 -19.25 -19.62 -10.79
N ASP A 111 -20.12 -20.57 -10.49
CA ASP A 111 -21.26 -20.88 -11.36
C ASP A 111 -22.45 -20.02 -10.96
N TYR A 112 -23.05 -19.36 -11.95
CA TYR A 112 -24.22 -18.54 -11.77
C TYR A 112 -25.08 -18.54 -13.01
N ASP A 113 -26.39 -18.75 -12.87
CA ASP A 113 -27.39 -18.77 -13.95
C ASP A 113 -26.99 -19.67 -15.16
N GLY A 114 -26.46 -20.87 -14.82
CA GLY A 114 -26.03 -21.84 -15.84
C GLY A 114 -24.75 -21.50 -16.60
N ARG A 115 -24.00 -20.45 -16.14
CA ARG A 115 -22.71 -20.05 -16.69
C ARG A 115 -21.62 -20.14 -15.64
N THR A 116 -20.42 -20.49 -16.07
CA THR A 116 -19.22 -20.45 -15.23
C THR A 116 -18.46 -19.15 -15.48
N TYR A 117 -18.18 -18.41 -14.42
CA TYR A 117 -17.43 -17.15 -14.44
C TYR A 117 -16.07 -17.38 -13.79
N ASP A 118 -15.02 -16.96 -14.48
CA ASP A 118 -13.68 -16.94 -13.92
C ASP A 118 -13.58 -15.86 -12.83
N ASN A 119 -12.83 -16.17 -11.78
CA ASN A 119 -12.54 -15.20 -10.74
C ASN A 119 -11.49 -14.18 -11.24
N PRO A 120 -11.86 -12.93 -11.52
CA PRO A 120 -10.92 -11.93 -12.05
C PRO A 120 -9.86 -11.50 -11.04
N TYR A 121 -10.04 -11.81 -9.75
CA TYR A 121 -9.06 -11.54 -8.69
C TYR A 121 -8.01 -12.64 -8.55
N ALA A 122 -8.17 -13.75 -9.29
CA ALA A 122 -7.21 -14.84 -9.28
C ALA A 122 -5.89 -14.43 -9.91
N ASP A 123 -4.83 -15.11 -9.46
CA ASP A 123 -3.46 -15.02 -9.95
C ASP A 123 -2.79 -13.62 -9.79
N ASN A 124 -1.47 -13.67 -9.77
CA ASN A 124 -0.66 -12.47 -9.65
C ASN A 124 -0.62 -11.65 -10.94
N ILE A 125 -0.43 -10.36 -10.79
CA ILE A 125 -0.13 -9.44 -11.88
C ILE A 125 1.35 -9.05 -11.75
N ASN A 126 2.16 -9.32 -12.76
CA ASN A 126 3.61 -9.20 -12.67
C ASN A 126 4.09 -7.80 -12.27
N CYS A 127 3.47 -6.75 -12.80
CA CYS A 127 3.84 -5.37 -12.45
C CYS A 127 3.42 -4.96 -11.03
N LEU A 128 2.57 -5.74 -10.36
CA LEU A 128 2.16 -5.50 -8.98
C LEU A 128 2.99 -6.27 -7.94
N ALA A 129 3.93 -7.09 -8.36
CA ALA A 129 4.77 -7.92 -7.49
C ALA A 129 6.25 -7.55 -7.61
N CYS A 130 6.91 -7.25 -6.49
CA CYS A 130 8.35 -7.04 -6.47
C CYS A 130 9.08 -8.38 -6.56
N PRO A 131 10.08 -8.55 -7.45
CA PRO A 131 10.84 -9.79 -7.58
C PRO A 131 11.68 -10.17 -6.36
N SER A 132 11.94 -9.22 -5.45
CA SER A 132 12.58 -9.50 -4.15
C SER A 132 11.60 -9.99 -3.07
N GLU A 133 10.30 -10.00 -3.38
CA GLU A 133 9.27 -10.48 -2.46
C GLU A 133 9.45 -11.98 -2.17
N GLN A 134 9.22 -12.38 -0.93
CA GLN A 134 9.29 -13.79 -0.52
C GLN A 134 8.04 -14.56 -0.92
N VAL A 135 6.89 -13.89 -0.92
CA VAL A 135 5.62 -14.47 -1.33
C VAL A 135 5.42 -14.26 -2.83
N LYS A 136 5.62 -15.32 -3.59
CA LYS A 136 5.52 -15.29 -5.06
C LYS A 136 4.29 -16.02 -5.61
N ALA A 137 3.69 -16.89 -4.81
CA ALA A 137 2.51 -17.63 -5.22
C ALA A 137 1.23 -16.91 -4.77
N PRO A 138 0.14 -17.05 -5.52
CA PRO A 138 -1.16 -16.58 -5.07
C PRO A 138 -1.55 -17.22 -3.73
N ILE A 139 -2.18 -16.44 -2.88
CA ILE A 139 -2.66 -16.91 -1.58
C ILE A 139 -3.76 -17.96 -1.81
N ASN A 140 -3.64 -19.11 -1.11
CA ASN A 140 -4.50 -20.30 -1.32
C ASN A 140 -4.52 -20.80 -2.77
N GLY A 141 -3.48 -20.51 -3.55
CA GLY A 141 -3.41 -20.91 -4.95
C GLY A 141 -4.37 -20.15 -5.88
N VAL A 142 -5.06 -19.13 -5.39
CA VAL A 142 -6.05 -18.37 -6.15
C VAL A 142 -5.81 -16.88 -6.07
N ILE A 143 -5.86 -16.27 -4.88
CA ILE A 143 -5.88 -14.81 -4.72
C ILE A 143 -4.51 -14.23 -4.99
N GLY A 144 -4.41 -13.35 -5.98
CA GLY A 144 -3.17 -12.67 -6.31
C GLY A 144 -2.73 -11.66 -5.25
N VAL A 145 -1.43 -11.44 -5.16
CA VAL A 145 -0.76 -10.60 -4.16
C VAL A 145 -0.25 -9.29 -4.77
N ILE A 146 0.08 -8.32 -3.90
CA ILE A 146 0.60 -7.02 -4.30
C ILE A 146 1.71 -6.55 -3.35
N SER A 147 2.84 -6.12 -3.93
CA SER A 147 3.99 -5.55 -3.20
C SER A 147 4.02 -4.02 -3.23
N TYR A 148 3.13 -3.37 -3.94
CA TYR A 148 3.10 -1.91 -4.06
C TYR A 148 1.83 -1.36 -3.46
N ARG A 149 1.93 -0.21 -2.81
CA ARG A 149 0.84 0.42 -2.10
C ARG A 149 0.70 1.86 -2.49
N ILE A 150 -0.56 2.30 -2.58
CA ILE A 150 -0.88 3.69 -2.88
C ILE A 150 -0.79 4.55 -1.62
N ASN A 151 -0.32 5.76 -1.79
CA ASN A 151 -0.21 6.76 -0.74
C ASN A 151 -1.58 7.25 -0.29
N THR A 152 -1.88 7.05 0.99
CA THR A 152 -3.10 7.51 1.65
C THR A 152 -2.85 8.66 2.62
N GLY A 153 -1.61 9.16 2.71
CA GLY A 153 -1.25 10.31 3.54
C GLY A 153 -0.55 9.94 4.84
N ASP A 154 -0.42 10.93 5.68
CA ASP A 154 0.21 10.88 7.00
C ASP A 154 -0.82 10.86 8.15
N GLU A 155 -2.03 10.43 7.88
CA GLU A 155 -3.11 10.31 8.85
C GLU A 155 -3.35 8.84 9.22
N SER A 156 -3.63 8.59 10.49
CA SER A 156 -4.09 7.29 10.99
C SER A 156 -5.61 7.23 11.18
N PHE A 157 -6.23 8.38 11.25
CA PHE A 157 -7.65 8.54 11.52
C PHE A 157 -8.47 8.33 10.25
N ASN A 158 -9.49 7.50 10.33
CA ASN A 158 -10.45 7.23 9.25
C ASN A 158 -9.85 6.81 7.91
N ASN A 159 -8.67 6.22 7.93
CA ASN A 159 -8.08 5.63 6.73
C ASN A 159 -8.78 4.33 6.31
N MET A 160 -9.73 3.89 7.12
CA MET A 160 -10.69 2.83 6.83
C MET A 160 -12.07 3.30 7.19
N GLU A 161 -12.99 3.05 6.34
CA GLU A 161 -14.37 3.22 6.65
C GLU A 161 -14.85 2.11 7.59
N SER A 162 -15.06 2.42 8.85
CA SER A 162 -16.07 1.72 9.60
C SER A 162 -17.43 2.21 9.08
N LEU A 163 -18.24 1.29 8.69
CA LEU A 163 -19.53 1.31 8.00
C LEU A 163 -20.56 2.42 8.29
N GLY A 164 -20.25 3.52 8.86
CA GLY A 164 -21.26 4.49 9.26
C GLY A 164 -20.86 5.97 9.29
N ASN A 165 -19.62 6.31 9.30
CA ASN A 165 -19.20 7.70 9.42
C ASN A 165 -18.53 8.23 8.15
N ARG A 166 -19.23 9.12 7.49
CA ARG A 166 -18.97 9.67 6.17
C ARG A 166 -17.86 10.72 6.10
N GLU A 167 -17.18 11.05 7.18
CA GLU A 167 -16.43 12.31 7.24
C GLU A 167 -14.90 12.16 7.13
N GLY A 168 -14.36 11.00 6.78
CA GLY A 168 -12.96 10.86 7.08
C GLY A 168 -12.06 10.09 6.15
N CYS A 169 -12.35 9.94 4.90
CA CYS A 169 -11.42 9.27 4.01
C CYS A 169 -10.30 10.20 3.54
N LEU A 170 -9.09 9.94 4.06
CA LEU A 170 -7.81 10.21 3.43
C LEU A 170 -7.71 11.59 2.73
N ARG A 171 -7.59 12.63 3.53
CA ARG A 171 -7.58 14.01 3.03
C ARG A 171 -6.21 14.47 2.58
N ARG A 172 -5.13 13.84 3.06
CA ARG A 172 -3.76 14.34 2.90
C ARG A 172 -2.94 13.61 1.84
N GLY A 173 -3.24 12.35 1.55
CA GLY A 173 -2.59 11.58 0.48
C GLY A 173 -3.13 11.88 -0.91
N ILE A 174 -2.62 11.16 -1.90
CA ILE A 174 -3.07 11.27 -3.30
C ILE A 174 -4.34 10.47 -3.59
N ALA A 175 -4.59 9.42 -2.83
CA ALA A 175 -5.70 8.52 -3.02
C ALA A 175 -6.64 8.53 -1.83
N GLY A 176 -7.90 8.74 -2.11
CA GLY A 176 -8.98 8.74 -1.13
C GLY A 176 -10.13 7.84 -1.57
N ARG A 177 -11.29 8.07 -1.01
CA ARG A 177 -12.51 7.37 -1.33
C ARG A 177 -13.14 7.95 -2.60
N GLY A 178 -13.30 7.16 -3.63
CA GLY A 178 -13.65 7.64 -4.97
C GLY A 178 -15.04 8.25 -5.13
N ASP A 179 -15.96 7.99 -4.21
CA ASP A 179 -17.30 8.62 -4.19
C ASP A 179 -17.30 10.02 -3.54
N GLU A 180 -16.29 10.33 -2.70
CA GLU A 180 -16.17 11.60 -2.00
C GLU A 180 -14.97 12.44 -2.45
N PHE A 181 -13.91 11.78 -2.85
CA PHE A 181 -12.67 12.41 -3.25
C PHE A 181 -12.13 11.83 -4.56
N LYS A 182 -12.19 12.62 -5.61
CA LYS A 182 -11.50 12.36 -6.87
C LYS A 182 -10.21 13.16 -6.88
N GLY A 183 -9.10 12.50 -6.52
CA GLY A 183 -7.79 13.12 -6.64
C GLY A 183 -7.49 13.47 -8.08
N GLU A 184 -6.92 14.65 -8.32
CA GLU A 184 -6.41 15.09 -9.61
C GLU A 184 -4.96 15.52 -9.44
N LEU A 185 -4.17 15.47 -10.51
CA LEU A 185 -2.79 16.00 -10.46
C LEU A 185 -2.75 17.48 -10.06
N SER A 186 -3.78 18.24 -10.41
CA SER A 186 -3.95 19.65 -10.03
C SER A 186 -4.12 19.89 -8.52
N THR A 187 -4.52 18.86 -7.77
CA THR A 187 -4.69 18.95 -6.31
C THR A 187 -3.41 18.72 -5.53
N ILE A 188 -2.31 18.40 -6.21
CA ILE A 188 -1.00 18.17 -5.60
C ILE A 188 -0.23 19.48 -5.55
N VAL A 189 -0.50 20.27 -4.51
CA VAL A 189 0.03 21.63 -4.35
C VAL A 189 1.52 21.63 -4.02
N ASP A 190 2.01 20.62 -3.30
CA ASP A 190 3.42 20.48 -2.93
C ASP A 190 4.34 20.13 -4.12
N GLY A 191 3.72 19.83 -5.26
CA GLY A 191 4.40 19.42 -6.49
C GLY A 191 4.53 17.90 -6.61
N THR A 192 4.37 17.41 -7.83
CA THR A 192 4.39 15.98 -8.14
C THR A 192 5.75 15.33 -7.89
N SER A 193 6.85 16.10 -7.96
CA SER A 193 8.20 15.63 -7.64
C SER A 193 8.48 15.53 -6.12
N ASN A 194 7.63 16.11 -5.30
CA ASN A 194 7.76 16.11 -3.83
C ASN A 194 6.74 15.18 -3.16
N THR A 195 5.76 14.66 -3.90
CA THR A 195 4.68 13.84 -3.36
C THR A 195 4.80 12.41 -3.84
N ALA A 196 4.92 11.47 -2.90
CA ALA A 196 4.93 10.05 -3.18
C ALA A 196 3.56 9.57 -3.68
N PHE A 197 3.56 8.73 -4.72
CA PHE A 197 2.36 8.05 -5.21
C PHE A 197 2.28 6.63 -4.70
N PHE A 198 3.41 5.93 -4.72
CA PHE A 198 3.49 4.53 -4.35
C PHE A 198 4.75 4.23 -3.54
N SER A 199 4.71 3.19 -2.74
CA SER A 199 5.90 2.58 -2.17
C SER A 199 5.77 1.07 -2.12
N GLU A 200 6.91 0.41 -1.94
CA GLU A 200 6.96 -1.01 -1.65
C GLU A 200 6.38 -1.30 -0.27
N ALA A 201 5.72 -2.46 -0.15
CA ALA A 201 5.39 -3.06 1.13
C ALA A 201 5.45 -4.58 1.03
N ALA A 202 6.18 -5.19 1.94
CA ALA A 202 6.33 -6.63 2.03
C ALA A 202 4.97 -7.32 2.24
N ILE A 203 4.80 -8.47 1.62
CA ILE A 203 3.58 -9.27 1.66
C ILE A 203 3.64 -10.23 2.84
N THR A 204 2.52 -10.40 3.52
CA THR A 204 2.35 -11.42 4.55
C THR A 204 2.33 -12.82 3.92
N PRO A 205 3.27 -13.73 4.23
CA PRO A 205 3.24 -15.08 3.73
C PRO A 205 2.11 -15.90 4.37
N GLY A 206 1.27 -16.49 3.51
CA GLY A 206 0.31 -17.53 3.87
C GLY A 206 -0.99 -17.08 4.52
N LEU A 207 -2.02 -17.93 4.37
CA LEU A 207 -3.27 -17.88 5.14
C LEU A 207 -3.10 -18.79 6.36
N GLY A 208 -3.33 -18.26 7.55
CA GLY A 208 -3.48 -19.06 8.76
C GLY A 208 -2.26 -19.22 9.66
N SER A 209 -1.08 -18.74 9.27
CA SER A 209 0.06 -18.69 10.18
C SER A 209 0.32 -17.25 10.61
N PRO A 210 0.30 -16.96 11.91
CA PRO A 210 0.66 -15.65 12.42
C PRO A 210 2.13 -15.37 12.09
N ILE A 211 2.40 -14.16 11.61
CA ILE A 211 3.74 -13.77 11.20
C ILE A 211 4.33 -12.85 12.22
N LYS A 212 5.32 -13.36 12.90
CA LYS A 212 6.13 -12.63 13.86
C LYS A 212 7.07 -11.62 13.21
N SER A 213 7.42 -11.79 11.93
CA SER A 213 8.34 -10.88 11.24
C SER A 213 7.76 -9.47 11.15
N VAL A 214 8.55 -8.46 11.43
CA VAL A 214 8.19 -7.05 11.23
C VAL A 214 7.88 -6.78 9.75
N LYS A 215 8.65 -7.37 8.83
CA LYS A 215 8.39 -7.27 7.39
C LYS A 215 7.23 -8.18 7.00
N GLY A 216 6.15 -7.59 6.53
CA GLY A 216 4.92 -8.28 6.15
C GLY A 216 4.02 -8.72 7.32
N GLY A 217 4.47 -8.61 8.56
CA GLY A 217 3.65 -8.84 9.75
C GLY A 217 2.89 -7.60 10.18
N VAL A 218 1.85 -7.79 10.98
CA VAL A 218 1.03 -6.71 11.54
C VAL A 218 0.94 -6.88 13.04
N GLY A 219 1.43 -5.89 13.77
CA GLY A 219 1.33 -5.85 15.22
C GLY A 219 -0.11 -5.70 15.68
N ALA A 220 -0.48 -6.45 16.72
CA ALA A 220 -1.78 -6.30 17.36
C ALA A 220 -1.73 -5.13 18.35
N VAL A 221 -2.62 -4.17 18.20
CA VAL A 221 -2.81 -3.08 19.15
C VAL A 221 -4.17 -3.21 19.82
N SER A 222 -4.25 -2.73 21.08
CA SER A 222 -5.49 -2.82 21.84
C SER A 222 -6.60 -1.93 21.26
N SER A 223 -7.83 -2.31 21.52
CA SER A 223 -9.03 -1.57 21.14
C SER A 223 -9.17 -0.31 21.99
N GLY A 224 -8.68 0.77 21.57
CA GLY A 224 -8.87 2.06 22.21
C GLY A 224 -8.16 3.12 21.38
N ASP A 225 -8.93 4.00 20.83
CA ASP A 225 -8.49 5.32 20.37
C ASP A 225 -7.31 5.42 19.41
N ILE A 226 -7.17 4.49 18.42
CA ILE A 226 -6.39 4.82 17.21
C ILE A 226 -6.88 6.15 16.63
N TYR A 227 -8.14 6.48 16.85
CA TYR A 227 -8.77 7.73 16.46
C TYR A 227 -8.21 8.97 17.14
N ARG A 228 -7.72 8.87 18.38
CA ARG A 228 -7.46 10.04 19.22
C ARG A 228 -6.00 10.40 19.40
N SER A 229 -5.09 9.49 19.12
CA SER A 229 -3.66 9.76 19.27
C SER A 229 -2.81 8.86 18.39
N PRO A 230 -2.45 9.29 17.18
CA PRO A 230 -1.48 8.58 16.34
C PRO A 230 -0.18 8.27 17.08
N LEU A 231 0.21 9.12 18.01
CA LEU A 231 1.47 9.02 18.76
C LEU A 231 1.49 7.89 19.77
N SER A 232 0.41 7.70 20.54
CA SER A 232 0.35 6.56 21.47
C SER A 232 0.48 5.24 20.70
N ARG A 233 -0.01 5.19 19.47
CA ARG A 233 0.08 4.01 18.61
C ARG A 233 1.45 3.84 17.99
N ILE A 234 2.14 4.93 17.68
CA ILE A 234 3.53 4.86 17.23
C ILE A 234 4.41 4.28 18.34
N GLU A 235 4.24 4.71 19.58
CA GLU A 235 4.98 4.19 20.72
C GLU A 235 4.63 2.73 21.00
N GLU A 236 3.35 2.38 20.99
CA GLU A 236 2.90 1.00 21.10
C GLU A 236 3.47 0.14 19.96
N ALA A 237 3.40 0.60 18.71
CA ALA A 237 3.99 -0.08 17.57
C ALA A 237 5.50 -0.29 17.72
N ARG A 238 6.23 0.72 18.17
CA ARG A 238 7.66 0.61 18.44
C ARG A 238 7.96 -0.39 19.54
N ALA A 239 7.15 -0.41 20.59
CA ALA A 239 7.30 -1.38 21.71
C ALA A 239 7.03 -2.83 21.29
N LEU A 240 6.23 -3.05 20.23
CA LEU A 240 6.00 -4.39 19.68
C LEU A 240 7.22 -4.98 18.98
N LYS A 241 8.18 -4.16 18.55
CA LYS A 241 9.35 -4.61 17.80
C LYS A 241 10.42 -5.17 18.74
N VAL A 242 10.71 -6.46 18.62
CA VAL A 242 11.79 -7.14 19.31
C VAL A 242 12.77 -7.70 18.27
N GLY A 243 13.81 -6.94 17.96
CA GLY A 243 14.71 -7.28 16.85
C GLY A 243 14.00 -7.23 15.49
N SER A 244 13.92 -8.35 14.80
CA SER A 244 13.19 -8.49 13.52
C SER A 244 11.78 -9.09 13.69
N GLU A 245 11.33 -9.32 14.93
CA GLU A 245 10.06 -9.95 15.25
C GLU A 245 9.11 -9.00 15.99
N LEU A 246 7.82 -9.36 15.98
CA LEU A 246 6.75 -8.72 16.73
C LEU A 246 6.47 -9.50 18.01
N SER A 247 6.38 -8.83 19.14
CA SER A 247 6.01 -9.42 20.43
C SER A 247 4.52 -9.77 20.51
N ALA A 248 3.66 -8.99 19.83
CA ALA A 248 2.25 -9.28 19.62
C ALA A 248 1.88 -8.99 18.17
N TYR A 249 1.10 -9.84 17.56
CA TYR A 249 0.69 -9.74 16.15
C TYR A 249 -0.74 -10.24 15.98
N ASN A 250 -1.38 -9.77 14.93
CA ASN A 250 -2.71 -10.23 14.54
C ASN A 250 -2.67 -11.04 13.23
N ASN A 251 -3.81 -11.60 12.85
CA ASN A 251 -3.93 -12.38 11.62
C ASN A 251 -4.13 -11.52 10.38
N SER A 252 -3.92 -10.23 10.47
CA SER A 252 -3.99 -9.30 9.34
C SER A 252 -2.90 -9.59 8.32
N ARG A 253 -3.19 -9.37 7.06
CA ARG A 253 -2.38 -9.88 5.95
C ARG A 253 -2.05 -8.78 4.97
N HIS A 254 -0.89 -8.18 5.12
CA HIS A 254 -0.37 -7.19 4.19
C HIS A 254 -0.30 -7.75 2.76
N GLY A 255 -0.85 -7.01 1.78
CA GLY A 255 -0.67 -7.27 0.36
C GLY A 255 -1.20 -8.61 -0.15
N SER A 256 -1.97 -9.33 0.64
CA SER A 256 -2.48 -10.65 0.29
C SER A 256 -3.64 -10.65 -0.70
N ARG A 257 -4.10 -9.46 -1.13
CA ARG A 257 -5.22 -9.27 -2.05
C ARG A 257 -4.99 -8.02 -2.89
N TRP A 258 -4.60 -8.19 -4.14
CA TRP A 258 -4.17 -7.06 -4.97
C TRP A 258 -5.27 -6.05 -5.32
N ALA A 259 -6.52 -6.48 -5.36
CA ALA A 259 -7.65 -5.62 -5.72
C ALA A 259 -8.47 -5.13 -4.52
N ASP A 260 -8.19 -5.65 -3.30
CA ASP A 260 -8.98 -5.32 -2.12
C ASP A 260 -8.62 -3.93 -1.59
N ALA A 261 -9.61 -3.07 -1.53
CA ALA A 261 -9.46 -1.66 -1.15
C ALA A 261 -9.15 -1.42 0.33
N TYR A 262 -9.19 -2.44 1.18
CA TYR A 262 -8.78 -2.24 2.56
C TYR A 262 -7.32 -1.82 2.65
N MET A 263 -7.06 -0.83 3.49
CA MET A 263 -5.74 -0.23 3.68
C MET A 263 -4.63 -1.24 3.87
N ILE A 264 -4.90 -2.27 4.67
CA ILE A 264 -3.95 -3.33 4.96
C ILE A 264 -3.51 -4.10 3.71
N TYR A 265 -4.32 -4.14 2.67
CA TYR A 265 -3.98 -4.85 1.44
C TYR A 265 -3.28 -3.96 0.42
N THR A 266 -3.78 -2.73 0.21
CA THR A 266 -3.38 -1.91 -0.93
C THR A 266 -3.02 -0.46 -0.62
N GLY A 267 -3.27 0.01 0.61
CA GLY A 267 -2.95 1.36 1.06
C GLY A 267 -1.68 1.45 1.90
N MET A 268 -1.16 2.66 2.07
CA MET A 268 0.00 2.94 2.89
C MET A 268 -0.06 4.32 3.54
N THR A 269 0.41 4.41 4.78
CA THR A 269 0.56 5.66 5.53
C THR A 269 2.02 6.09 5.63
N PHE A 270 2.27 7.38 5.61
CA PHE A 270 3.59 7.99 5.76
C PHE A 270 3.84 8.47 7.21
N ILE A 271 3.65 7.56 8.17
CA ILE A 271 3.76 7.84 9.61
C ILE A 271 4.99 7.17 10.20
N MET A 272 5.07 5.84 10.07
CA MET A 272 6.20 5.05 10.54
C MET A 272 7.31 5.02 9.49
N PRO A 273 8.59 5.01 9.87
CA PRO A 273 9.69 4.96 8.91
C PRO A 273 9.64 3.66 8.09
N PRO A 274 10.22 3.65 6.89
CA PRO A 274 10.36 2.43 6.10
C PRO A 274 10.92 1.26 6.93
N ASN A 275 10.43 0.05 6.68
CA ASN A 275 10.75 -1.15 7.44
C ASN A 275 10.39 -1.08 8.94
N GLY A 276 9.55 -0.13 9.32
CA GLY A 276 8.95 -0.05 10.65
C GLY A 276 7.80 -1.04 10.84
N VAL A 277 7.17 -0.97 12.00
CA VAL A 277 6.05 -1.85 12.34
C VAL A 277 4.76 -1.34 11.74
N SER A 278 4.03 -2.20 11.03
CA SER A 278 2.62 -1.96 10.73
C SER A 278 1.77 -2.47 11.87
N VAL A 279 0.72 -1.76 12.22
CA VAL A 279 -0.20 -2.16 13.30
C VAL A 279 -1.64 -2.03 12.86
N SER A 280 -2.50 -2.89 13.41
CA SER A 280 -3.94 -2.77 13.26
C SER A 280 -4.65 -3.28 14.52
N GLN A 281 -5.85 -2.78 14.74
CA GLN A 281 -6.72 -3.29 15.80
C GLN A 281 -7.36 -4.61 15.38
N THR A 282 -7.94 -4.65 14.22
CA THR A 282 -8.54 -5.84 13.60
C THR A 282 -8.03 -5.98 12.17
N GLN A 283 -8.43 -7.04 11.50
CA GLN A 283 -8.04 -7.27 10.11
C GLN A 283 -8.43 -6.10 9.18
N ASP A 284 -9.51 -5.43 9.47
CA ASP A 284 -10.18 -4.51 8.56
C ASP A 284 -10.25 -3.07 9.11
N GLU A 285 -9.78 -2.81 10.35
CA GLU A 285 -10.00 -1.54 11.04
C GLU A 285 -8.69 -0.94 11.56
N HIS A 286 -8.60 0.39 11.48
CA HIS A 286 -7.60 1.23 12.14
C HIS A 286 -6.16 0.78 11.94
N VAL A 287 -5.69 0.91 10.72
CA VAL A 287 -4.42 0.36 10.28
C VAL A 287 -3.39 1.47 10.07
N LEU A 288 -2.21 1.34 10.66
CA LEU A 288 -1.01 2.01 10.21
C LEU A 288 -0.26 1.06 9.30
N CYS A 289 -0.30 1.30 8.00
CA CYS A 289 0.40 0.51 7.00
C CYS A 289 1.74 1.15 6.68
N THR A 290 2.82 0.49 7.05
CA THR A 290 4.18 0.97 6.88
C THR A 290 4.80 0.44 5.59
N ALA A 291 5.53 1.31 4.87
CA ALA A 291 6.36 0.91 3.76
C ALA A 291 7.41 -0.12 4.21
N SER A 292 7.61 -1.17 3.45
CA SER A 292 8.60 -2.20 3.78
C SER A 292 9.07 -2.95 2.54
N SER A 293 10.31 -3.42 2.56
CA SER A 293 10.84 -4.23 1.47
C SER A 293 11.88 -5.22 1.95
N TYR A 294 12.20 -6.20 1.12
CA TYR A 294 13.32 -7.11 1.35
C TYR A 294 14.64 -6.56 0.80
N HIS A 295 14.65 -5.38 0.22
CA HIS A 295 15.88 -4.65 -0.10
C HIS A 295 16.60 -4.21 1.17
N THR A 296 17.92 -4.21 1.14
CA THR A 296 18.70 -3.81 2.30
C THR A 296 18.66 -2.30 2.49
N GLY A 297 18.26 -1.86 3.69
CA GLY A 297 18.41 -0.47 4.16
C GLY A 297 17.33 0.51 3.74
N GLY A 298 16.21 0.08 3.13
CA GLY A 298 15.13 1.00 2.77
C GLY A 298 14.12 0.40 1.79
N VAL A 299 13.36 1.27 1.16
CA VAL A 299 12.28 0.96 0.21
C VAL A 299 12.37 1.81 -1.06
N GLN A 300 11.83 1.31 -2.17
CA GLN A 300 11.59 2.13 -3.36
C GLN A 300 10.29 2.91 -3.20
N VAL A 301 10.33 4.21 -3.53
CA VAL A 301 9.18 5.10 -3.51
C VAL A 301 9.04 5.74 -4.89
N GLY A 302 7.87 5.61 -5.50
CA GLY A 302 7.51 6.25 -6.76
C GLY A 302 6.80 7.57 -6.49
N PHE A 303 7.24 8.64 -7.14
CA PHE A 303 6.71 9.99 -7.01
C PHE A 303 5.73 10.33 -8.13
N GLY A 304 4.98 11.39 -7.91
CA GLY A 304 3.95 11.85 -8.83
C GLY A 304 4.48 12.37 -10.18
N ASP A 305 5.77 12.67 -10.30
CA ASP A 305 6.43 13.02 -11.58
C ASP A 305 6.93 11.79 -12.34
N GLY A 306 6.71 10.57 -11.81
CA GLY A 306 7.20 9.32 -12.37
C GLY A 306 8.64 8.97 -11.97
N SER A 307 9.31 9.81 -11.17
CA SER A 307 10.61 9.45 -10.59
C SER A 307 10.47 8.36 -9.53
N VAL A 308 11.54 7.58 -9.33
CA VAL A 308 11.60 6.56 -8.27
C VAL A 308 12.89 6.74 -7.50
N HIS A 309 12.76 6.87 -6.18
CA HIS A 309 13.89 7.04 -5.27
C HIS A 309 13.93 5.92 -4.25
N PHE A 310 15.14 5.55 -3.86
CA PHE A 310 15.34 4.66 -2.72
C PHE A 310 15.39 5.47 -1.45
N VAL A 311 14.45 5.26 -0.57
CA VAL A 311 14.35 5.95 0.71
C VAL A 311 14.87 5.06 1.82
N SER A 312 15.84 5.57 2.58
CA SER A 312 16.45 4.86 3.71
C SER A 312 15.43 4.58 4.82
N ASP A 313 15.58 3.46 5.53
CA ASP A 313 14.85 3.18 6.77
C ASP A 313 15.24 4.10 7.94
N THR A 314 16.30 4.91 7.77
CA THR A 314 16.72 5.97 8.70
C THR A 314 16.24 7.37 8.30
N VAL A 315 15.37 7.48 7.31
CA VAL A 315 14.78 8.78 6.92
C VAL A 315 14.16 9.47 8.12
N ASN A 316 14.26 10.81 8.17
CA ASN A 316 13.66 11.58 9.24
C ASN A 316 12.13 11.41 9.23
N CYS A 317 11.63 10.73 10.26
CA CYS A 317 10.21 10.54 10.58
C CYS A 317 9.88 11.00 12.00
N MET A 318 10.70 11.89 12.56
CA MET A 318 10.51 12.36 13.94
C MET A 318 9.31 13.29 14.01
N VAL A 319 8.50 13.06 15.03
CA VAL A 319 7.40 13.95 15.38
C VAL A 319 8.00 15.26 15.90
N ASN A 320 7.93 16.30 15.09
CA ASN A 320 8.27 17.62 15.54
C ASN A 320 7.11 18.13 16.40
N ASN A 321 7.35 18.38 17.69
CA ASN A 321 6.36 18.84 18.67
C ASN A 321 5.30 17.79 19.10
N TYR A 322 5.77 16.75 19.78
CA TYR A 322 4.92 15.78 20.48
C TYR A 322 3.80 16.44 21.30
N ASN A 323 4.10 17.54 22.02
CA ASN A 323 3.14 18.23 22.85
C ASN A 323 2.01 18.89 22.05
N ASP A 324 2.27 19.36 20.83
CA ASP A 324 1.25 19.98 19.99
C ASP A 324 0.22 18.96 19.51
N LEU A 325 0.65 17.74 19.23
CA LEU A 325 -0.26 16.65 18.83
C LEU A 325 -1.14 16.14 19.98
N VAL A 326 -0.59 16.12 21.20
CA VAL A 326 -1.33 15.69 22.39
C VAL A 326 -2.30 16.76 22.86
N THR A 327 -1.90 18.04 22.78
CA THR A 327 -2.70 19.16 23.29
C THR A 327 -3.81 19.60 22.32
N GLN A 328 -3.62 19.38 21.02
CA GLN A 328 -4.58 19.86 20.02
C GLN A 328 -5.76 18.89 19.80
N ASN A 329 -5.78 17.74 20.49
CA ASN A 329 -6.83 16.74 20.30
C ASN A 329 -7.05 16.52 18.79
N VAL A 330 -5.95 16.13 18.08
CA VAL A 330 -5.90 16.16 16.61
C VAL A 330 -6.75 15.05 16.04
N ASP A 331 -8.06 15.20 16.17
CA ASP A 331 -9.06 14.35 15.52
C ASP A 331 -9.18 14.68 14.01
N SER A 332 -8.54 15.75 13.58
CA SER A 332 -8.50 16.13 12.17
C SER A 332 -7.26 16.97 11.88
N PHE A 333 -6.26 16.37 11.27
CA PHE A 333 -5.37 17.14 10.41
C PHE A 333 -6.27 17.73 9.32
N GLY A 334 -6.32 19.03 9.18
CA GLY A 334 -7.02 19.65 8.07
C GLY A 334 -6.49 19.10 6.74
N ASN A 335 -7.17 19.37 5.64
CA ASN A 335 -6.74 18.96 4.30
C ASN A 335 -5.37 19.52 3.87
N SER A 336 -4.72 20.36 4.69
CA SER A 336 -3.49 21.07 4.40
C SER A 336 -2.66 21.30 5.67
N GLY A 337 -1.40 21.70 5.48
CA GLY A 337 -0.46 22.02 6.54
C GLY A 337 0.66 21.01 6.68
N LYS A 338 1.71 21.40 7.39
CA LYS A 338 2.92 20.59 7.53
C LYS A 338 2.67 19.24 8.16
N SER A 339 3.41 18.25 7.68
CA SER A 339 3.43 16.94 8.31
C SER A 339 4.16 16.98 9.65
N TYR A 340 3.65 16.24 10.61
CA TYR A 340 4.31 16.05 11.89
C TYR A 340 5.39 14.96 11.86
N PHE A 341 5.43 14.18 10.78
CA PHE A 341 6.29 12.99 10.65
C PHE A 341 7.55 13.26 9.82
N GLY A 342 8.10 14.48 9.95
CA GLY A 342 9.36 14.86 9.32
C GLY A 342 9.34 14.76 7.80
N VAL A 343 10.49 14.48 7.20
CA VAL A 343 10.64 14.34 5.76
C VAL A 343 9.78 13.21 5.21
N TRP A 344 9.70 12.09 5.94
CA TRP A 344 8.90 10.94 5.53
C TRP A 344 7.41 11.28 5.41
N GLY A 345 6.85 11.95 6.42
CA GLY A 345 5.46 12.39 6.38
C GLY A 345 5.21 13.45 5.31
N ALA A 346 6.15 14.39 5.14
CA ALA A 346 6.04 15.48 4.18
C ALA A 346 5.91 14.97 2.73
N ILE A 347 6.65 13.94 2.33
CA ILE A 347 6.46 13.34 1.00
C ILE A 347 5.15 12.55 0.87
N GLY A 348 4.50 12.22 1.97
CA GLY A 348 3.20 11.56 2.00
C GLY A 348 2.02 12.52 1.79
N THR A 349 2.22 13.83 1.91
CA THR A 349 1.17 14.84 1.78
C THR A 349 1.16 15.47 0.39
N ARG A 350 -0.04 15.85 -0.09
CA ARG A 350 -0.21 16.55 -1.37
C ARG A 350 -0.33 18.07 -1.21
N ASN A 351 -0.61 18.55 0.01
CA ASN A 351 -0.87 19.94 0.33
C ASN A 351 -0.37 20.28 1.74
N GLY A 352 0.86 19.86 2.05
CA GLY A 352 1.54 20.12 3.32
C GLY A 352 2.18 21.52 3.36
N GLY A 353 2.42 22.10 2.20
CA GLY A 353 3.18 23.34 2.04
C GLY A 353 4.68 23.14 2.31
N GLU A 354 5.18 21.93 2.11
CA GLU A 354 6.56 21.54 2.34
C GLU A 354 7.23 21.13 1.02
N SER A 355 8.28 21.84 0.66
CA SER A 355 9.15 21.45 -0.45
C SER A 355 10.32 20.61 0.06
N THR A 356 10.07 19.34 0.31
CA THR A 356 11.13 18.38 0.61
C THR A 356 11.62 17.80 -0.70
N GLY A 357 12.59 18.43 -1.35
CA GLY A 357 13.17 17.89 -2.56
C GLY A 357 13.78 16.50 -2.33
N ALA A 358 13.86 15.69 -3.40
CA ALA A 358 14.48 14.36 -3.41
C ALA A 358 15.92 14.34 -2.82
N GLY A 359 16.58 15.48 -2.67
CA GLY A 359 17.88 15.63 -2.02
C GLY A 359 17.88 15.54 -0.50
N SER A 360 16.70 15.46 0.15
CA SER A 360 16.57 15.28 1.60
C SER A 360 16.19 13.85 2.03
N LEU A 361 16.10 12.94 1.07
CA LEU A 361 15.74 11.52 1.27
C LEU A 361 16.95 10.62 1.47
#